data_be13c17e0644825193f81511b03c3165
#
_entry.id   be13c17e0644825193f81511b03c3165
#
_cell.length_a   1.000
_cell.length_b   1.000
_cell.length_c   1.000
_cell.angle_alpha   90.00
_cell.angle_beta   90.00
_cell.angle_gamma   90.00
#
_symmetry.space_group_name_H-M   'P 1'
#
loop_
_entity.id
_entity.type
_entity.pdbx_description
1 polymer ?
#
loop_
_entity_poly.entity_id
_entity_poly.type
_entity_poly.pdbx_seq_one_letter_code
_entity_poly.pdbx_strand_id
1 'polypeptide(L)'
;MTTISDYRDERLRKLSEIKDLGIDPYPAHSNRDTKISEILENFESLDQKEVTIAGRITAIRSFGKLAFVKIRDYFGEIQLFMKQSDDIKEGLLSVKTLKLLDLGDFIEATGFVGKSQTGEISVFTDAVRLLTKALRPLPGRDGFTNKEERYRRRYVDMNVNPEVRERLVRRSRFWQATRDFMNEHGFIEINTPILEHTTGGADAAPFVTHMDALDEDFYLRISQELPLKRLLGAGFEKVYDIGPRFRNEGVDDEHLPEHIAFESYAAFEDYRDGMDFYEEMIKYVAMKTWGTLQFTVGGFEIDLSQKWPRIKYADLIKQHFDIDVFNPDRAKIVQILKANNVEVKSNQADSRLIDNLWKLIRKESGGPFWLIEEPLSLSPLAKISPENPLVTERFHPVIAGTEMGNGYSELNDPIDQLARFEEQQAMRDSGDDEAQMLDMDFVEMLEYGMPPACGWGNSERNFWLLEGVSGREAVPFPIIKRKTDN
;
A
#
# COMPACT_ATOMS: atom_id res chain seq x y z
N MET A 1 14.56 28.28 -25.12
CA MET A 1 14.69 27.34 -23.98
C MET A 1 15.02 25.96 -24.55
N THR A 2 16.05 25.30 -24.03
CA THR A 2 16.43 23.94 -24.44
C THR A 2 15.31 22.98 -24.07
N THR A 3 14.79 22.22 -25.02
CA THR A 3 13.69 21.27 -24.82
C THR A 3 14.23 19.91 -24.36
N ILE A 4 13.37 19.02 -23.87
CA ILE A 4 13.71 17.60 -23.55
C ILE A 4 14.19 16.90 -24.82
N SER A 5 13.67 17.26 -26.00
CA SER A 5 14.11 16.73 -27.29
C SER A 5 15.58 17.11 -27.55
N ASP A 6 15.92 18.38 -27.37
CA ASP A 6 17.30 18.87 -27.59
C ASP A 6 18.32 18.15 -26.69
N TYR A 7 17.97 17.92 -25.42
CA TYR A 7 18.81 17.12 -24.50
C TYR A 7 18.95 15.67 -24.97
N ARG A 8 17.88 15.08 -25.47
CA ARG A 8 17.91 13.70 -25.95
C ARG A 8 18.80 13.55 -27.18
N ASP A 9 18.72 14.50 -28.11
CA ASP A 9 19.50 14.47 -29.35
C ASP A 9 21.00 14.67 -29.06
N GLU A 10 21.36 15.57 -28.15
CA GLU A 10 22.74 15.71 -27.69
C GLU A 10 23.27 14.44 -27.02
N ARG A 11 22.46 13.78 -26.21
CA ARG A 11 22.86 12.52 -25.56
C ARG A 11 22.95 11.33 -26.53
N LEU A 12 22.16 11.33 -27.59
CA LEU A 12 22.31 10.38 -28.70
C LEU A 12 23.62 10.59 -29.46
N ARG A 13 24.02 11.86 -29.72
CA ARG A 13 25.31 12.18 -30.29
C ARG A 13 26.46 11.66 -29.41
N LYS A 14 26.44 11.95 -28.12
CA LYS A 14 27.41 11.42 -27.15
C LYS A 14 27.46 9.91 -27.10
N LEU A 15 26.29 9.25 -27.18
CA LEU A 15 26.18 7.79 -27.23
C LEU A 15 26.89 7.22 -28.48
N SER A 16 26.77 7.89 -29.65
CA SER A 16 27.51 7.50 -30.85
C SER A 16 29.02 7.63 -30.63
N GLU A 17 29.49 8.76 -30.11
CA GLU A 17 30.92 8.99 -29.83
C GLU A 17 31.49 7.94 -28.84
N ILE A 18 30.71 7.52 -27.83
CA ILE A 18 31.11 6.47 -26.89
C ILE A 18 31.30 5.14 -27.62
N LYS A 19 30.36 4.79 -28.52
CA LYS A 19 30.48 3.56 -29.34
C LYS A 19 31.66 3.62 -30.32
N ASP A 20 31.92 4.77 -30.90
CA ASP A 20 33.05 4.97 -31.81
C ASP A 20 34.40 4.82 -31.09
N LEU A 21 34.43 5.04 -29.76
CA LEU A 21 35.59 4.74 -28.89
C LEU A 21 35.72 3.25 -28.54
N GLY A 22 34.85 2.37 -29.07
CA GLY A 22 34.82 0.94 -28.73
C GLY A 22 34.24 0.60 -27.35
N ILE A 23 33.57 1.57 -26.69
CA ILE A 23 33.01 1.39 -25.34
C ILE A 23 31.58 0.88 -25.48
N ASP A 24 31.26 -0.22 -24.80
CA ASP A 24 29.86 -0.69 -24.65
C ASP A 24 29.13 0.22 -23.64
N PRO A 25 28.10 0.97 -24.10
CA PRO A 25 27.37 1.87 -23.23
C PRO A 25 26.26 1.18 -22.38
N TYR A 26 26.04 -0.12 -22.58
CA TYR A 26 25.00 -0.91 -21.90
C TYR A 26 25.46 -2.35 -21.59
N PRO A 27 26.59 -2.54 -20.89
CA PRO A 27 27.08 -3.87 -20.57
C PRO A 27 26.10 -4.61 -19.66
N ALA A 28 26.02 -5.93 -19.86
CA ALA A 28 25.13 -6.79 -19.07
C ALA A 28 25.63 -7.03 -17.64
N HIS A 29 26.89 -6.73 -17.34
CA HIS A 29 27.54 -7.07 -16.07
C HIS A 29 28.22 -5.84 -15.42
N SER A 30 28.18 -5.79 -14.11
CA SER A 30 28.94 -4.88 -13.26
C SER A 30 29.87 -5.67 -12.33
N ASN A 31 31.07 -5.15 -12.11
CA ASN A 31 32.05 -5.73 -11.19
C ASN A 31 31.91 -5.16 -9.77
N ARG A 32 30.82 -4.47 -9.46
CA ARG A 32 30.57 -3.90 -8.15
C ARG A 32 30.74 -4.95 -7.06
N ASP A 33 31.62 -4.71 -6.11
CA ASP A 33 31.89 -5.56 -4.95
C ASP A 33 31.46 -4.94 -3.61
N THR A 34 31.31 -3.59 -3.57
CA THR A 34 31.08 -2.83 -2.34
C THR A 34 29.88 -1.88 -2.51
N LYS A 35 29.02 -1.78 -1.48
CA LYS A 35 27.93 -0.79 -1.42
C LYS A 35 28.47 0.54 -0.91
N ILE A 36 27.83 1.64 -1.34
CA ILE A 36 28.23 2.97 -0.87
C ILE A 36 28.05 3.12 0.64
N SER A 37 26.98 2.58 1.23
CA SER A 37 26.79 2.62 2.68
C SER A 37 27.91 1.90 3.46
N GLU A 38 28.42 0.77 2.95
CA GLU A 38 29.50 0.04 3.59
C GLU A 38 30.77 0.89 3.73
N ILE A 39 31.05 1.72 2.71
CA ILE A 39 32.20 2.65 2.75
C ILE A 39 31.96 3.76 3.77
N LEU A 40 30.74 4.33 3.78
CA LEU A 40 30.42 5.43 4.68
C LEU A 40 30.36 5.03 6.15
N GLU A 41 29.82 3.84 6.44
CA GLU A 41 29.67 3.28 7.78
C GLU A 41 30.98 2.71 8.34
N ASN A 42 31.83 2.13 7.48
CA ASN A 42 33.03 1.42 7.87
C ASN A 42 34.30 2.07 7.33
N PHE A 43 34.33 3.38 7.20
CA PHE A 43 35.42 4.13 6.56
C PHE A 43 36.79 3.74 7.12
N GLU A 44 36.96 3.71 8.44
CA GLU A 44 38.26 3.43 9.07
C GLU A 44 38.84 2.06 8.68
N SER A 45 37.98 1.07 8.46
CA SER A 45 38.42 -0.26 8.04
C SER A 45 38.69 -0.38 6.55
N LEU A 46 38.11 0.52 5.74
CA LEU A 46 38.21 0.54 4.28
C LEU A 46 39.13 1.62 3.75
N ASP A 47 39.66 2.51 4.59
CA ASP A 47 40.61 3.55 4.18
C ASP A 47 41.85 2.92 3.49
N GLN A 48 42.24 3.47 2.34
CA GLN A 48 43.29 3.00 1.44
C GLN A 48 43.06 1.59 0.84
N LYS A 49 41.86 1.00 1.01
CA LYS A 49 41.53 -0.25 0.30
C LYS A 49 40.93 0.04 -1.05
N GLU A 50 41.23 -0.82 -2.01
CA GLU A 50 40.63 -0.79 -3.34
C GLU A 50 39.24 -1.39 -3.27
N VAL A 51 38.27 -0.71 -3.87
CA VAL A 51 36.86 -1.11 -3.97
C VAL A 51 36.33 -0.84 -5.37
N THR A 52 35.31 -1.58 -5.75
CA THR A 52 34.55 -1.31 -6.98
C THR A 52 33.11 -0.95 -6.61
N ILE A 53 32.73 0.29 -6.88
CA ILE A 53 31.39 0.80 -6.62
C ILE A 53 30.68 1.16 -7.89
N ALA A 54 29.34 1.14 -7.88
CA ALA A 54 28.54 1.55 -9.01
C ALA A 54 27.35 2.41 -8.55
N GLY A 55 26.95 3.38 -9.37
CA GLY A 55 25.83 4.25 -9.04
C GLY A 55 25.45 5.19 -10.18
N ARG A 56 24.34 5.90 -9.98
CA ARG A 56 23.84 6.93 -10.87
C ARG A 56 24.57 8.26 -10.61
N ILE A 57 25.05 8.91 -11.64
CA ILE A 57 25.68 10.23 -11.55
C ILE A 57 24.63 11.26 -11.12
N THR A 58 24.90 11.96 -10.02
CA THR A 58 24.08 13.05 -9.47
C THR A 58 24.73 14.42 -9.64
N ALA A 59 26.08 14.50 -9.71
CA ALA A 59 26.78 15.73 -9.97
C ALA A 59 28.12 15.46 -10.69
N ILE A 60 28.55 16.40 -11.54
CA ILE A 60 29.86 16.41 -12.21
C ILE A 60 30.44 17.80 -12.06
N ARG A 61 31.68 17.90 -11.56
CA ARG A 61 32.47 19.13 -11.52
C ARG A 61 33.88 18.85 -12.03
N SER A 62 34.33 19.55 -13.06
CA SER A 62 35.64 19.36 -13.67
C SER A 62 36.50 20.61 -13.50
N PHE A 63 37.77 20.42 -13.13
CA PHE A 63 38.76 21.47 -12.89
C PHE A 63 40.09 21.09 -13.56
N GLY A 64 40.15 21.29 -14.87
CA GLY A 64 41.35 20.97 -15.66
C GLY A 64 41.67 19.47 -15.62
N LYS A 65 42.71 19.10 -14.86
CA LYS A 65 43.18 17.70 -14.74
C LYS A 65 42.50 16.91 -13.62
N LEU A 66 41.54 17.50 -12.91
CA LEU A 66 40.79 16.89 -11.81
C LEU A 66 39.31 16.96 -12.09
N ALA A 67 38.58 15.96 -11.60
CA ALA A 67 37.13 16.00 -11.60
C ALA A 67 36.56 15.37 -10.33
N PHE A 68 35.42 15.87 -9.92
CA PHE A 68 34.59 15.34 -8.83
C PHE A 68 33.27 14.89 -9.42
N VAL A 69 32.97 13.61 -9.28
CA VAL A 69 31.73 13.02 -9.75
C VAL A 69 31.01 12.42 -8.53
N LYS A 70 29.79 12.89 -8.25
CA LYS A 70 28.96 12.23 -7.23
C LYS A 70 28.13 11.14 -7.86
N ILE A 71 28.14 9.98 -7.25
CA ILE A 71 27.30 8.85 -7.64
C ILE A 71 26.45 8.39 -6.47
N ARG A 72 25.24 7.98 -6.77
CA ARG A 72 24.27 7.47 -5.80
C ARG A 72 23.79 6.08 -6.20
N ASP A 73 23.86 5.14 -5.26
CA ASP A 73 23.16 3.86 -5.33
C ASP A 73 21.88 3.89 -4.47
N TYR A 74 21.30 2.73 -4.21
CA TYR A 74 20.13 2.63 -3.32
C TYR A 74 20.50 2.98 -1.86
N PHE A 75 21.74 2.72 -1.45
CA PHE A 75 22.19 2.76 -0.07
C PHE A 75 22.82 4.10 0.34
N GLY A 76 23.27 4.92 -0.61
CA GLY A 76 23.90 6.18 -0.29
C GLY A 76 24.42 6.96 -1.50
N GLU A 77 25.10 8.08 -1.22
CA GLU A 77 25.78 8.90 -2.21
C GLU A 77 27.24 9.11 -1.78
N ILE A 78 28.18 9.00 -2.73
CA ILE A 78 29.61 9.17 -2.49
C ILE A 78 30.26 9.96 -3.62
N GLN A 79 31.37 10.62 -3.32
CA GLN A 79 32.18 11.34 -4.28
C GLN A 79 33.25 10.42 -4.90
N LEU A 80 33.38 10.46 -6.21
CA LEU A 80 34.58 10.01 -6.92
C LEU A 80 35.51 11.19 -7.09
N PHE A 81 36.75 11.04 -6.66
CA PHE A 81 37.84 11.99 -6.97
C PHE A 81 38.61 11.41 -8.13
N MET A 82 38.44 12.03 -9.30
CA MET A 82 39.09 11.58 -10.52
C MET A 82 40.30 12.46 -10.84
N LYS A 83 41.42 11.83 -11.13
CA LYS A 83 42.65 12.50 -11.59
C LYS A 83 42.96 12.07 -13.01
N GLN A 84 43.38 13.02 -13.86
CA GLN A 84 43.80 12.70 -15.20
C GLN A 84 45.05 11.82 -15.17
N SER A 85 44.99 10.68 -15.84
CA SER A 85 46.08 9.77 -16.12
C SER A 85 46.23 9.60 -17.63
N ASP A 86 47.43 9.30 -18.08
CA ASP A 86 47.70 8.95 -19.47
C ASP A 86 47.65 7.42 -19.69
N ASP A 87 47.66 6.66 -18.60
CA ASP A 87 47.59 5.17 -18.61
C ASP A 87 46.15 4.70 -18.29
N ILE A 88 45.21 4.94 -19.23
CA ILE A 88 43.84 4.54 -19.10
C ILE A 88 43.60 3.24 -19.88
N LYS A 89 43.06 2.22 -19.20
CA LYS A 89 42.67 0.95 -19.83
C LYS A 89 41.58 1.16 -20.89
N GLU A 90 41.67 0.37 -21.96
CA GLU A 90 40.64 0.35 -22.99
C GLU A 90 39.24 0.07 -22.40
N GLY A 91 38.21 0.70 -22.95
CA GLY A 91 36.83 0.56 -22.46
C GLY A 91 36.43 1.47 -21.30
N LEU A 92 37.36 2.30 -20.79
CA LEU A 92 37.11 3.22 -19.67
C LEU A 92 37.07 4.69 -20.13
N LEU A 93 36.30 5.50 -19.41
CA LEU A 93 36.19 6.94 -19.56
C LEU A 93 37.02 7.65 -18.48
N SER A 94 37.85 8.59 -18.89
CA SER A 94 38.73 9.38 -18.04
C SER A 94 38.26 10.84 -17.90
N VAL A 95 39.02 11.66 -17.17
CA VAL A 95 38.77 13.11 -17.08
C VAL A 95 38.72 13.77 -18.47
N LYS A 96 39.53 13.32 -19.45
CA LYS A 96 39.54 13.85 -20.84
C LYS A 96 38.23 13.59 -21.58
N THR A 97 37.55 12.45 -21.30
CA THR A 97 36.30 12.01 -21.95
C THR A 97 35.07 12.24 -21.10
N LEU A 98 35.21 12.83 -19.91
CA LEU A 98 34.12 13.05 -18.94
C LEU A 98 32.94 13.85 -19.52
N LYS A 99 33.21 14.72 -20.56
CA LYS A 99 32.16 15.45 -21.29
C LYS A 99 31.13 14.56 -21.99
N LEU A 100 31.44 13.27 -22.19
CA LEU A 100 30.52 12.30 -22.77
C LEU A 100 29.49 11.74 -21.75
N LEU A 101 29.80 11.88 -20.45
CA LEU A 101 28.89 11.51 -19.37
C LEU A 101 27.93 12.64 -19.08
N ASP A 102 26.74 12.26 -18.60
CA ASP A 102 25.70 13.18 -18.20
C ASP A 102 25.14 12.81 -16.82
N LEU A 103 24.47 13.76 -16.17
CA LEU A 103 23.68 13.47 -14.98
C LEU A 103 22.60 12.44 -15.31
N GLY A 104 22.52 11.42 -14.47
CA GLY A 104 21.60 10.30 -14.67
C GLY A 104 22.23 9.06 -15.29
N ASP A 105 23.42 9.13 -15.91
CA ASP A 105 24.18 7.96 -16.35
C ASP A 105 24.52 7.05 -15.17
N PHE A 106 24.60 5.74 -15.38
CA PHE A 106 25.16 4.83 -14.40
C PHE A 106 26.61 4.50 -14.77
N ILE A 107 27.46 4.59 -13.78
CA ILE A 107 28.88 4.27 -13.91
C ILE A 107 29.35 3.34 -12.80
N GLU A 108 30.44 2.67 -13.08
CA GLU A 108 31.22 1.84 -12.16
C GLU A 108 32.61 2.48 -12.01
N ALA A 109 33.11 2.53 -10.80
CA ALA A 109 34.44 3.04 -10.50
C ALA A 109 35.20 2.08 -9.60
N THR A 110 36.39 1.66 -10.03
CA THR A 110 37.35 0.95 -9.20
C THR A 110 38.40 1.95 -8.72
N GLY A 111 38.68 1.94 -7.41
CA GLY A 111 39.64 2.89 -6.85
C GLY A 111 39.82 2.74 -5.35
N PHE A 112 40.64 3.60 -4.76
CA PHE A 112 40.97 3.54 -3.33
C PHE A 112 40.05 4.45 -2.51
N VAL A 113 39.55 3.93 -1.40
CA VAL A 113 38.80 4.72 -0.42
C VAL A 113 39.74 5.70 0.28
N GLY A 114 39.29 6.94 0.51
CA GLY A 114 40.07 7.93 1.25
C GLY A 114 39.27 9.19 1.53
N LYS A 115 39.90 10.17 2.19
CA LYS A 115 39.31 11.51 2.41
C LYS A 115 39.90 12.52 1.47
N SER A 116 39.07 13.39 0.90
CA SER A 116 39.53 14.58 0.16
C SER A 116 40.18 15.58 1.11
N GLN A 117 40.84 16.61 0.56
CA GLN A 117 41.42 17.68 1.38
C GLN A 117 40.42 18.42 2.28
N THR A 118 39.13 18.39 1.91
CA THR A 118 38.03 18.97 2.69
C THR A 118 37.42 17.99 3.68
N GLY A 119 37.96 16.76 3.77
CA GLY A 119 37.47 15.73 4.69
C GLY A 119 36.32 14.86 4.15
N GLU A 120 35.85 15.07 2.89
CA GLU A 120 34.78 14.30 2.30
C GLU A 120 35.28 12.89 1.93
N ILE A 121 34.59 11.83 2.41
CA ILE A 121 34.89 10.43 2.06
C ILE A 121 34.65 10.27 0.55
N SER A 122 35.65 9.73 -0.14
CA SER A 122 35.70 9.64 -1.60
C SER A 122 36.36 8.35 -2.05
N VAL A 123 36.03 7.91 -3.27
CA VAL A 123 36.81 6.88 -3.96
C VAL A 123 37.70 7.59 -5.00
N PHE A 124 39.02 7.38 -4.87
CA PHE A 124 40.04 7.96 -5.75
C PHE A 124 40.27 7.02 -6.93
N THR A 125 40.01 7.54 -8.15
CA THR A 125 40.10 6.74 -9.37
C THR A 125 40.61 7.60 -10.52
N ASP A 126 41.20 6.98 -11.54
CA ASP A 126 41.65 7.68 -12.76
C ASP A 126 40.63 7.57 -13.90
N ALA A 127 39.74 6.58 -13.83
CA ALA A 127 38.76 6.30 -14.88
C ALA A 127 37.51 5.62 -14.33
N VAL A 128 36.43 5.64 -15.11
CA VAL A 128 35.15 4.99 -14.81
C VAL A 128 34.68 4.18 -16.00
N ARG A 129 33.97 3.12 -15.75
CA ARG A 129 33.27 2.31 -16.74
C ARG A 129 31.83 2.78 -16.85
N LEU A 130 31.36 3.03 -18.06
CA LEU A 130 29.93 3.29 -18.30
C LEU A 130 29.13 1.99 -18.20
N LEU A 131 28.06 2.03 -17.41
CA LEU A 131 27.11 0.91 -17.29
C LEU A 131 25.80 1.20 -18.02
N THR A 132 25.37 2.47 -18.04
CA THR A 132 24.13 2.86 -18.73
C THR A 132 24.20 4.32 -19.15
N LYS A 133 24.06 4.61 -20.43
CA LYS A 133 23.86 5.97 -20.94
C LYS A 133 22.39 6.37 -20.81
N ALA A 134 22.11 7.34 -19.95
CA ALA A 134 20.77 7.90 -19.81
C ALA A 134 20.45 8.89 -20.95
N LEU A 135 19.40 8.66 -21.70
CA LEU A 135 19.03 9.51 -22.84
C LEU A 135 18.12 10.69 -22.49
N ARG A 136 17.55 10.70 -21.28
CA ARG A 136 16.70 11.80 -20.79
C ARG A 136 17.25 12.35 -19.48
N PRO A 137 17.29 13.68 -19.31
CA PRO A 137 17.68 14.26 -18.04
C PRO A 137 16.61 14.00 -16.99
N LEU A 138 17.02 13.78 -15.74
CA LEU A 138 16.11 13.85 -14.60
C LEU A 138 15.73 15.33 -14.39
N PRO A 139 14.45 15.64 -14.11
CA PRO A 139 14.05 16.99 -13.75
C PRO A 139 14.67 17.39 -12.40
N GLY A 140 14.90 18.68 -12.18
CA GLY A 140 15.21 19.19 -10.86
C GLY A 140 14.00 19.00 -9.92
N ARG A 141 14.27 18.92 -8.61
CA ARG A 141 13.23 18.70 -7.58
C ARG A 141 12.12 19.76 -7.67
N ASP A 142 12.49 21.02 -7.77
CA ASP A 142 11.54 22.14 -7.86
C ASP A 142 10.74 22.19 -9.16
N GLY A 143 11.19 21.48 -10.20
CA GLY A 143 10.52 21.39 -11.50
C GLY A 143 9.60 20.18 -11.66
N PHE A 144 9.49 19.29 -10.65
CA PHE A 144 8.69 18.06 -10.72
C PHE A 144 7.69 17.97 -9.56
N THR A 145 6.80 18.97 -9.48
CA THR A 145 5.85 19.15 -8.37
C THR A 145 4.41 18.76 -8.72
N ASN A 146 4.04 18.68 -10.01
CA ASN A 146 2.70 18.31 -10.42
C ASN A 146 2.35 16.88 -10.01
N LYS A 147 1.34 16.70 -9.15
CA LYS A 147 0.94 15.44 -8.53
C LYS A 147 0.63 14.36 -9.58
N GLU A 148 -0.15 14.68 -10.63
CA GLU A 148 -0.50 13.72 -11.68
C GLU A 148 0.72 13.29 -12.52
N GLU A 149 1.63 14.20 -12.83
CA GLU A 149 2.86 13.86 -13.54
C GLU A 149 3.81 13.01 -12.68
N ARG A 150 3.86 13.24 -11.38
CA ARG A 150 4.58 12.39 -10.41
C ARG A 150 4.02 10.97 -10.39
N TYR A 151 2.71 10.82 -10.45
CA TYR A 151 2.07 9.50 -10.53
C TYR A 151 2.35 8.81 -11.86
N ARG A 152 2.25 9.51 -13.00
CA ARG A 152 2.53 8.96 -14.33
C ARG A 152 3.95 8.51 -14.52
N ARG A 153 4.89 9.25 -13.96
CA ARG A 153 6.33 8.99 -14.05
C ARG A 153 6.92 8.70 -12.69
N ARG A 154 6.29 7.78 -11.97
CA ARG A 154 6.68 7.42 -10.61
C ARG A 154 8.13 6.98 -10.49
N TYR A 155 8.69 6.33 -11.51
CA TYR A 155 10.12 5.99 -11.60
C TYR A 155 11.02 7.25 -11.68
N VAL A 156 10.54 8.36 -12.22
CA VAL A 156 11.25 9.66 -12.17
C VAL A 156 11.07 10.26 -10.78
N ASP A 157 9.85 10.28 -10.26
CA ASP A 157 9.52 10.78 -8.93
C ASP A 157 10.39 10.16 -7.83
N MET A 158 10.55 8.85 -7.82
CA MET A 158 11.42 8.12 -6.90
C MET A 158 12.91 8.49 -7.02
N ASN A 159 13.34 9.01 -8.16
CA ASN A 159 14.71 9.50 -8.34
C ASN A 159 14.90 10.93 -7.84
N VAL A 160 13.87 11.75 -7.94
CA VAL A 160 13.89 13.17 -7.56
C VAL A 160 13.52 13.38 -6.09
N ASN A 161 12.56 12.60 -5.60
CA ASN A 161 11.99 12.69 -4.26
C ASN A 161 12.30 11.40 -3.47
N PRO A 162 13.40 11.36 -2.70
CA PRO A 162 13.81 10.16 -1.94
C PRO A 162 12.75 9.62 -0.98
N GLU A 163 11.95 10.51 -0.38
CA GLU A 163 10.86 10.19 0.52
C GLU A 163 9.84 9.21 -0.10
N VAL A 164 9.66 9.22 -1.41
CA VAL A 164 8.77 8.28 -2.11
C VAL A 164 9.33 6.84 -2.05
N ARG A 165 10.66 6.68 -2.19
CA ARG A 165 11.29 5.35 -2.04
C ARG A 165 11.24 4.87 -0.59
N GLU A 166 11.54 5.75 0.35
CA GLU A 166 11.50 5.44 1.78
C GLU A 166 10.10 5.00 2.23
N ARG A 167 9.05 5.63 1.70
CA ARG A 167 7.66 5.23 1.92
C ARG A 167 7.40 3.79 1.44
N LEU A 168 7.87 3.42 0.25
CA LEU A 168 7.71 2.05 -0.25
C LEU A 168 8.48 1.02 0.59
N VAL A 169 9.63 1.40 1.14
CA VAL A 169 10.36 0.56 2.10
C VAL A 169 9.56 0.41 3.40
N ARG A 170 8.98 1.50 3.94
CA ARG A 170 8.10 1.43 5.12
C ARG A 170 6.86 0.58 4.84
N ARG A 171 6.24 0.70 3.66
CA ARG A 171 5.13 -0.17 3.25
C ARG A 171 5.52 -1.66 3.23
N SER A 172 6.71 -1.99 2.76
CA SER A 172 7.24 -3.36 2.81
C SER A 172 7.42 -3.85 4.26
N ARG A 173 7.95 -2.99 5.15
CA ARG A 173 8.09 -3.31 6.58
C ARG A 173 6.74 -3.49 7.27
N PHE A 174 5.74 -2.69 6.92
CA PHE A 174 4.38 -2.82 7.44
C PHE A 174 3.81 -4.22 7.18
N TRP A 175 3.87 -4.70 5.94
CA TRP A 175 3.38 -6.03 5.60
C TRP A 175 4.25 -7.15 6.18
N GLN A 176 5.55 -6.95 6.27
CA GLN A 176 6.44 -7.91 6.93
C GLN A 176 6.13 -8.01 8.42
N ALA A 177 5.96 -6.89 9.11
CA ALA A 177 5.59 -6.87 10.53
C ALA A 177 4.22 -7.51 10.78
N THR A 178 3.25 -7.33 9.88
CA THR A 178 1.97 -8.04 9.95
C THR A 178 2.16 -9.55 9.88
N ARG A 179 2.95 -10.05 8.92
CA ARG A 179 3.27 -11.48 8.81
C ARG A 179 4.00 -12.03 10.02
N ASP A 180 4.99 -11.29 10.52
CA ASP A 180 5.75 -11.70 11.70
C ASP A 180 4.82 -11.89 12.90
N PHE A 181 3.94 -10.90 13.16
CA PHE A 181 2.96 -10.97 14.23
C PHE A 181 2.01 -12.17 14.09
N MET A 182 1.43 -12.36 12.91
CA MET A 182 0.50 -13.46 12.66
C MET A 182 1.15 -14.83 12.84
N ASN A 183 2.36 -15.01 12.30
CA ASN A 183 3.10 -16.25 12.41
C ASN A 183 3.52 -16.56 13.88
N GLU A 184 3.93 -15.53 14.63
CA GLU A 184 4.26 -15.65 16.06
C GLU A 184 3.04 -16.10 16.91
N HIS A 185 1.80 -15.79 16.43
CA HIS A 185 0.54 -16.18 17.09
C HIS A 185 -0.11 -17.45 16.52
N GLY A 186 0.64 -18.19 15.69
CA GLY A 186 0.23 -19.51 15.20
C GLY A 186 -0.73 -19.50 14.02
N PHE A 187 -0.90 -18.36 13.34
CA PHE A 187 -1.67 -18.30 12.11
C PHE A 187 -0.85 -18.81 10.91
N ILE A 188 -1.53 -19.43 9.95
CA ILE A 188 -0.96 -19.95 8.72
C ILE A 188 -1.37 -19.05 7.55
N GLU A 189 -0.40 -18.51 6.80
CA GLU A 189 -0.68 -17.77 5.56
C GLU A 189 -1.08 -18.73 4.45
N ILE A 190 -2.28 -18.55 3.90
CA ILE A 190 -2.79 -19.35 2.78
C ILE A 190 -3.28 -18.40 1.71
N ASN A 191 -2.64 -18.43 0.56
CA ASN A 191 -3.06 -17.62 -0.58
C ASN A 191 -4.33 -18.23 -1.20
N THR A 192 -5.43 -17.52 -1.09
CA THR A 192 -6.71 -17.90 -1.68
C THR A 192 -6.80 -17.50 -3.16
N PRO A 193 -7.64 -18.15 -3.97
CA PRO A 193 -7.80 -17.82 -5.38
C PRO A 193 -8.19 -16.37 -5.61
N ILE A 194 -7.72 -15.79 -6.74
CA ILE A 194 -8.14 -14.46 -7.20
C ILE A 194 -9.35 -14.56 -8.12
N LEU A 195 -9.44 -15.63 -8.90
CA LEU A 195 -10.57 -15.90 -9.79
C LEU A 195 -11.64 -16.69 -9.02
N GLU A 196 -12.86 -16.20 -9.04
CA GLU A 196 -14.00 -16.76 -8.33
C GLU A 196 -15.21 -16.89 -9.27
N HIS A 197 -16.03 -17.95 -9.08
CA HIS A 197 -17.31 -18.08 -9.78
C HIS A 197 -18.38 -17.18 -9.17
N THR A 198 -18.29 -16.92 -7.86
CA THR A 198 -19.23 -16.11 -7.09
C THR A 198 -18.46 -15.22 -6.15
N THR A 199 -18.78 -13.94 -6.12
CA THR A 199 -18.15 -12.98 -5.21
C THR A 199 -18.96 -12.82 -3.93
N GLY A 200 -18.27 -12.69 -2.80
CA GLY A 200 -18.88 -12.48 -1.49
C GLY A 200 -17.88 -11.92 -0.47
N GLY A 201 -18.35 -11.75 0.78
CA GLY A 201 -17.51 -11.23 1.87
C GLY A 201 -17.37 -9.71 1.91
N ALA A 202 -17.97 -8.98 0.97
CA ALA A 202 -17.99 -7.52 0.96
C ALA A 202 -19.14 -6.99 0.08
N ASP A 203 -19.51 -5.73 0.31
CA ASP A 203 -20.39 -4.97 -0.59
C ASP A 203 -19.51 -4.19 -1.57
N ALA A 204 -19.34 -4.69 -2.79
CA ALA A 204 -18.53 -4.05 -3.84
C ALA A 204 -18.86 -4.58 -5.24
N ALA A 205 -18.71 -3.76 -6.25
CA ALA A 205 -18.84 -4.17 -7.64
C ALA A 205 -17.59 -4.94 -8.10
N PRO A 206 -17.71 -6.17 -8.64
CA PRO A 206 -16.57 -6.95 -9.10
C PRO A 206 -16.10 -6.56 -10.51
N PHE A 207 -14.84 -6.89 -10.84
CA PHE A 207 -14.38 -6.99 -12.22
C PHE A 207 -14.73 -8.38 -12.77
N VAL A 208 -15.20 -8.43 -14.01
CA VAL A 208 -15.50 -9.67 -14.73
C VAL A 208 -14.39 -9.96 -15.73
N THR A 209 -14.00 -11.22 -15.86
CA THR A 209 -13.05 -11.70 -16.88
C THR A 209 -13.52 -13.02 -17.46
N HIS A 210 -13.22 -13.29 -18.73
CA HIS A 210 -13.56 -14.52 -19.42
C HIS A 210 -12.37 -15.50 -19.44
N MET A 211 -12.62 -16.79 -19.20
CA MET A 211 -11.64 -17.86 -19.32
C MET A 211 -11.92 -18.69 -20.56
N ASP A 212 -11.17 -18.49 -21.63
CA ASP A 212 -11.35 -19.18 -22.93
C ASP A 212 -11.36 -20.71 -22.82
N ALA A 213 -10.55 -21.29 -21.92
CA ALA A 213 -10.43 -22.73 -21.77
C ALA A 213 -11.70 -23.42 -21.24
N LEU A 214 -12.50 -22.71 -20.48
CA LEU A 214 -13.76 -23.20 -19.91
C LEU A 214 -14.98 -22.58 -20.60
N ASP A 215 -14.78 -21.57 -21.45
CA ASP A 215 -15.83 -20.75 -22.08
C ASP A 215 -16.81 -20.19 -21.03
N GLU A 216 -16.25 -19.61 -19.93
CA GLU A 216 -16.98 -19.20 -18.76
C GLU A 216 -16.43 -17.87 -18.20
N ASP A 217 -17.32 -17.05 -17.63
CA ASP A 217 -16.96 -15.81 -16.98
C ASP A 217 -16.63 -16.05 -15.51
N PHE A 218 -15.54 -15.40 -15.06
CA PHE A 218 -15.08 -15.36 -13.68
C PHE A 218 -15.07 -13.94 -13.16
N TYR A 219 -15.08 -13.82 -11.85
CA TYR A 219 -14.92 -12.56 -11.15
C TYR A 219 -13.53 -12.48 -10.54
N LEU A 220 -12.94 -11.27 -10.53
CA LEU A 220 -11.80 -11.00 -9.66
C LEU A 220 -12.32 -10.78 -8.24
N ARG A 221 -11.74 -11.46 -7.26
CA ARG A 221 -12.18 -11.43 -5.85
C ARG A 221 -12.30 -10.01 -5.29
N ILE A 222 -13.36 -9.75 -4.55
CA ILE A 222 -13.58 -8.51 -3.80
C ILE A 222 -13.18 -8.63 -2.32
N SER A 223 -13.05 -9.86 -1.80
CA SER A 223 -12.64 -10.21 -0.44
C SER A 223 -11.97 -11.58 -0.42
N GLN A 224 -11.22 -11.89 0.62
CA GLN A 224 -10.67 -13.23 0.90
C GLN A 224 -11.53 -14.02 1.90
N GLU A 225 -12.63 -13.48 2.38
CA GLU A 225 -13.45 -13.98 3.49
C GLU A 225 -13.98 -15.40 3.28
N LEU A 226 -14.79 -15.61 2.23
CA LEU A 226 -15.47 -16.90 2.06
C LEU A 226 -14.48 -18.05 1.82
N PRO A 227 -13.42 -17.92 1.02
CA PRO A 227 -12.38 -18.94 0.91
C PRO A 227 -11.68 -19.26 2.24
N LEU A 228 -11.36 -18.26 3.06
CA LEU A 228 -10.70 -18.48 4.35
C LEU A 228 -11.62 -19.16 5.36
N LYS A 229 -12.92 -18.82 5.39
CA LYS A 229 -13.92 -19.53 6.20
C LYS A 229 -14.08 -20.99 5.80
N ARG A 230 -14.00 -21.32 4.49
CA ARG A 230 -13.98 -22.70 4.01
C ARG A 230 -12.81 -23.50 4.58
N LEU A 231 -11.66 -22.85 4.82
CA LEU A 231 -10.52 -23.50 5.48
C LEU A 231 -10.81 -23.82 6.96
N LEU A 232 -11.59 -22.99 7.66
CA LEU A 232 -12.04 -23.32 9.02
C LEU A 232 -12.95 -24.57 9.00
N GLY A 233 -13.90 -24.65 8.06
CA GLY A 233 -14.71 -25.85 7.82
C GLY A 233 -13.88 -27.08 7.44
N ALA A 234 -12.72 -26.89 6.80
CA ALA A 234 -11.77 -27.97 6.49
C ALA A 234 -10.87 -28.37 7.67
N GLY A 235 -11.00 -27.71 8.84
CA GLY A 235 -10.29 -28.08 10.06
C GLY A 235 -9.02 -27.27 10.38
N PHE A 236 -8.75 -26.16 9.67
CA PHE A 236 -7.74 -25.20 10.09
C PHE A 236 -8.26 -24.38 11.26
N GLU A 237 -7.42 -24.10 12.26
CA GLU A 237 -7.83 -23.29 13.41
C GLU A 237 -7.53 -21.79 13.22
N LYS A 238 -6.37 -21.44 12.62
CA LYS A 238 -5.92 -20.06 12.45
C LYS A 238 -5.32 -19.86 11.07
N VAL A 239 -5.99 -19.07 10.25
CA VAL A 239 -5.57 -18.81 8.87
C VAL A 239 -5.61 -17.32 8.52
N TYR A 240 -4.76 -16.89 7.60
CA TYR A 240 -4.81 -15.54 7.04
C TYR A 240 -4.31 -15.51 5.58
N ASP A 241 -4.70 -14.45 4.86
CA ASP A 241 -4.21 -14.13 3.51
C ASP A 241 -3.87 -12.63 3.43
N ILE A 242 -2.69 -12.32 2.91
CA ILE A 242 -2.29 -10.96 2.51
C ILE A 242 -2.15 -10.95 1.00
N GLY A 243 -3.12 -10.33 0.33
CA GLY A 243 -3.13 -10.34 -1.14
C GLY A 243 -3.99 -9.23 -1.74
N PRO A 244 -3.94 -9.08 -3.07
CA PRO A 244 -4.74 -8.08 -3.76
C PRO A 244 -6.22 -8.45 -3.74
N ARG A 245 -7.07 -7.42 -3.63
CA ARG A 245 -8.49 -7.47 -3.95
C ARG A 245 -8.84 -6.38 -4.94
N PHE A 246 -9.95 -6.57 -5.64
CA PHE A 246 -10.33 -5.79 -6.80
C PHE A 246 -11.76 -5.29 -6.65
N ARG A 247 -11.99 -3.99 -6.80
CA ARG A 247 -13.31 -3.35 -6.70
C ARG A 247 -13.49 -2.40 -7.86
N ASN A 248 -14.47 -2.67 -8.72
CA ASN A 248 -14.75 -1.88 -9.91
C ASN A 248 -15.60 -0.65 -9.59
N GLU A 249 -15.03 0.22 -8.78
CA GLU A 249 -15.65 1.44 -8.27
C GLU A 249 -14.89 2.69 -8.75
N GLY A 250 -15.16 3.84 -8.12
CA GLY A 250 -14.44 5.08 -8.42
C GLY A 250 -12.96 5.02 -8.08
N VAL A 251 -12.17 5.89 -8.73
CA VAL A 251 -10.74 6.06 -8.46
C VAL A 251 -10.50 7.47 -7.94
N ASP A 252 -10.12 7.57 -6.67
CA ASP A 252 -9.77 8.83 -6.02
C ASP A 252 -8.57 8.65 -5.07
N ASP A 253 -8.35 9.58 -4.17
CA ASP A 253 -7.25 9.53 -3.20
C ASP A 253 -7.45 8.46 -2.10
N GLU A 254 -8.69 7.98 -1.88
CA GLU A 254 -9.04 6.98 -0.86
C GLU A 254 -9.50 5.63 -1.45
N HIS A 255 -9.87 5.60 -2.74
CA HIS A 255 -10.37 4.41 -3.41
C HIS A 255 -9.45 3.99 -4.54
N LEU A 256 -8.89 2.80 -4.42
CA LEU A 256 -8.10 2.15 -5.45
C LEU A 256 -8.83 0.89 -5.94
N PRO A 257 -8.97 0.71 -7.27
CA PRO A 257 -9.64 -0.45 -7.83
C PRO A 257 -8.90 -1.76 -7.58
N GLU A 258 -7.60 -1.67 -7.29
CA GLU A 258 -6.72 -2.74 -6.86
C GLU A 258 -5.92 -2.28 -5.64
N HIS A 259 -5.97 -3.03 -4.55
CA HIS A 259 -5.21 -2.73 -3.34
C HIS A 259 -4.91 -4.01 -2.54
N ILE A 260 -3.86 -3.98 -1.74
CA ILE A 260 -3.54 -5.10 -0.85
C ILE A 260 -4.47 -5.06 0.36
N ALA A 261 -5.01 -6.22 0.68
CA ALA A 261 -5.80 -6.46 1.87
C ALA A 261 -5.23 -7.61 2.68
N PHE A 262 -5.64 -7.65 3.92
CA PHE A 262 -5.35 -8.68 4.88
C PHE A 262 -6.68 -9.15 5.49
N GLU A 263 -6.90 -10.44 5.50
CA GLU A 263 -7.99 -11.08 6.23
C GLU A 263 -7.49 -12.29 6.99
N SER A 264 -8.09 -12.54 8.15
CA SER A 264 -7.70 -13.64 9.04
C SER A 264 -8.90 -14.14 9.84
N TYR A 265 -8.85 -15.43 10.17
CA TYR A 265 -9.91 -16.14 10.87
C TYR A 265 -9.31 -17.06 11.90
N ALA A 266 -9.86 -17.01 13.13
CA ALA A 266 -9.47 -17.85 14.26
C ALA A 266 -10.67 -18.62 14.79
N ALA A 267 -10.59 -19.95 14.73
CA ALA A 267 -11.59 -20.83 15.32
C ALA A 267 -11.56 -20.76 16.84
N PHE A 268 -12.73 -20.95 17.46
CA PHE A 268 -12.94 -20.96 18.90
C PHE A 268 -12.69 -19.63 19.61
N GLU A 269 -12.56 -18.53 18.86
CA GLU A 269 -12.47 -17.16 19.36
C GLU A 269 -13.74 -16.38 19.01
N ASP A 270 -14.09 -15.37 19.83
CA ASP A 270 -15.20 -14.46 19.59
C ASP A 270 -14.73 -13.03 19.23
N TYR A 271 -15.66 -12.10 18.99
CA TYR A 271 -15.35 -10.72 18.63
C TYR A 271 -14.59 -9.95 19.73
N ARG A 272 -14.68 -10.39 20.98
CA ARG A 272 -13.96 -9.76 22.11
C ARG A 272 -12.48 -10.13 22.07
N ASP A 273 -12.19 -11.41 21.78
CA ASP A 273 -10.84 -11.91 21.54
C ASP A 273 -10.22 -11.22 20.32
N GLY A 274 -10.99 -11.09 19.24
CA GLY A 274 -10.59 -10.42 18.01
C GLY A 274 -10.21 -8.95 18.23
N MET A 275 -11.00 -8.17 19.00
CA MET A 275 -10.66 -6.79 19.33
C MET A 275 -9.35 -6.68 20.10
N ASP A 276 -9.12 -7.51 21.10
CA ASP A 276 -7.89 -7.49 21.89
C ASP A 276 -6.67 -7.86 21.03
N PHE A 277 -6.80 -8.89 20.20
CA PHE A 277 -5.76 -9.32 19.28
C PHE A 277 -5.43 -8.27 18.20
N TYR A 278 -6.45 -7.67 17.58
CA TYR A 278 -6.24 -6.63 16.57
C TYR A 278 -5.57 -5.37 17.17
N GLU A 279 -5.97 -4.97 18.39
CA GLU A 279 -5.34 -3.85 19.09
C GLU A 279 -3.85 -4.12 19.32
N GLU A 280 -3.48 -5.33 19.73
CA GLU A 280 -2.09 -5.75 19.91
C GLU A 280 -1.34 -5.75 18.56
N MET A 281 -1.95 -6.33 17.52
CA MET A 281 -1.38 -6.38 16.18
C MET A 281 -1.07 -4.99 15.63
N ILE A 282 -2.00 -4.05 15.70
CA ILE A 282 -1.78 -2.71 15.13
C ILE A 282 -0.70 -1.95 15.88
N LYS A 283 -0.60 -2.11 17.22
CA LYS A 283 0.46 -1.53 18.05
C LYS A 283 1.83 -2.11 17.66
N TYR A 284 1.92 -3.42 17.52
CA TYR A 284 3.15 -4.11 17.10
C TYR A 284 3.60 -3.63 15.71
N VAL A 285 2.70 -3.63 14.74
CA VAL A 285 2.97 -3.21 13.37
C VAL A 285 3.40 -1.74 13.32
N ALA A 286 2.73 -0.87 14.08
CA ALA A 286 3.09 0.55 14.15
C ALA A 286 4.52 0.75 14.69
N MET A 287 4.87 0.09 15.80
CA MET A 287 6.21 0.14 16.37
C MET A 287 7.29 -0.39 15.41
N LYS A 288 7.02 -1.50 14.71
CA LYS A 288 7.99 -2.10 13.76
C LYS A 288 8.16 -1.24 12.50
N THR A 289 7.12 -0.56 12.07
CA THR A 289 7.11 0.22 10.82
C THR A 289 7.65 1.63 11.01
N TRP A 290 7.16 2.36 12.03
CA TRP A 290 7.46 3.77 12.26
C TRP A 290 8.28 4.05 13.54
N GLY A 291 8.36 3.08 14.45
CA GLY A 291 9.06 3.23 15.72
C GLY A 291 8.30 4.08 16.75
N THR A 292 6.99 4.31 16.53
CA THR A 292 6.15 5.11 17.41
C THR A 292 4.72 4.57 17.47
N LEU A 293 4.01 4.90 18.55
CA LEU A 293 2.57 4.70 18.73
C LEU A 293 1.79 6.02 18.71
N GLN A 294 2.47 7.13 18.47
CA GLN A 294 1.86 8.46 18.43
C GLN A 294 1.93 9.01 17.01
N PHE A 295 0.79 9.49 16.51
CA PHE A 295 0.64 9.98 15.14
C PHE A 295 -0.21 11.24 15.11
N THR A 296 0.11 12.16 14.19
CA THR A 296 -0.74 13.30 13.85
C THR A 296 -1.30 13.08 12.47
N VAL A 297 -2.59 12.81 12.36
CA VAL A 297 -3.25 12.43 11.09
C VAL A 297 -4.55 13.21 10.92
N GLY A 298 -4.73 13.85 9.77
CA GLY A 298 -5.98 14.55 9.45
C GLY A 298 -6.38 15.64 10.45
N GLY A 299 -5.41 16.18 11.21
CA GLY A 299 -5.65 17.16 12.29
C GLY A 299 -5.95 16.53 13.66
N PHE A 300 -5.93 15.21 13.79
CA PHE A 300 -6.10 14.49 15.04
C PHE A 300 -4.74 14.07 15.62
N GLU A 301 -4.59 14.21 16.93
CA GLU A 301 -3.49 13.60 17.70
C GLU A 301 -3.93 12.21 18.15
N ILE A 302 -3.24 11.18 17.68
CA ILE A 302 -3.58 9.77 17.90
C ILE A 302 -2.52 9.13 18.79
N ASP A 303 -2.95 8.53 19.91
CA ASP A 303 -2.11 7.71 20.79
C ASP A 303 -2.62 6.25 20.79
N LEU A 304 -1.97 5.38 20.04
CA LEU A 304 -2.31 3.96 19.96
C LEU A 304 -1.90 3.19 21.23
N SER A 305 -1.09 3.75 22.14
CA SER A 305 -0.58 3.04 23.32
C SER A 305 -1.67 2.75 24.36
N GLN A 306 -2.70 3.58 24.40
CA GLN A 306 -3.80 3.44 25.35
C GLN A 306 -4.68 2.21 25.02
N LYS A 307 -5.44 1.71 26.00
CA LYS A 307 -6.50 0.72 25.76
C LYS A 307 -7.65 1.41 25.04
N TRP A 308 -8.11 0.82 23.96
CA TRP A 308 -9.15 1.41 23.12
C TRP A 308 -10.54 1.22 23.76
N PRO A 309 -11.33 2.27 23.99
CA PRO A 309 -12.68 2.15 24.53
C PRO A 309 -13.60 1.45 23.52
N ARG A 310 -14.58 0.69 24.04
CA ARG A 310 -15.61 0.01 23.27
C ARG A 310 -16.88 0.84 23.32
N ILE A 311 -17.35 1.36 22.18
CA ILE A 311 -18.51 2.27 22.08
C ILE A 311 -19.58 1.61 21.21
N LYS A 312 -20.80 1.52 21.75
CA LYS A 312 -21.92 0.92 21.02
C LYS A 312 -22.43 1.86 19.93
N TYR A 313 -22.69 1.29 18.75
CA TYR A 313 -23.20 2.01 17.58
C TYR A 313 -24.48 2.80 17.90
N ALA A 314 -25.46 2.13 18.53
CA ALA A 314 -26.73 2.74 18.86
C ALA A 314 -26.59 3.91 19.84
N ASP A 315 -25.71 3.79 20.85
CA ASP A 315 -25.47 4.83 21.85
C ASP A 315 -24.86 6.08 21.18
N LEU A 316 -23.93 5.87 20.25
CA LEU A 316 -23.27 6.96 19.55
C LEU A 316 -24.23 7.76 18.67
N ILE A 317 -25.09 7.08 17.89
CA ILE A 317 -26.12 7.73 17.08
C ILE A 317 -27.14 8.45 17.96
N LYS A 318 -27.55 7.82 19.05
CA LYS A 318 -28.50 8.41 20.02
C LYS A 318 -27.93 9.67 20.65
N GLN A 319 -26.67 9.63 21.07
CA GLN A 319 -26.00 10.77 21.71
C GLN A 319 -25.87 11.98 20.78
N HIS A 320 -25.54 11.75 19.50
CA HIS A 320 -25.27 12.85 18.57
C HIS A 320 -26.55 13.42 17.91
N PHE A 321 -27.52 12.58 17.62
CA PHE A 321 -28.67 12.96 16.81
C PHE A 321 -30.02 12.75 17.52
N ASP A 322 -30.02 12.15 18.70
CA ASP A 322 -31.25 11.71 19.40
C ASP A 322 -32.15 10.85 18.49
N ILE A 323 -31.55 9.91 17.76
CA ILE A 323 -32.21 8.90 16.92
C ILE A 323 -32.08 7.55 17.58
N ASP A 324 -33.18 6.79 17.64
CA ASP A 324 -33.21 5.38 17.98
C ASP A 324 -33.03 4.57 16.69
N VAL A 325 -31.89 3.85 16.56
CA VAL A 325 -31.56 3.08 15.35
C VAL A 325 -32.47 1.85 15.15
N PHE A 326 -33.14 1.39 16.21
CA PHE A 326 -34.04 0.24 16.16
C PHE A 326 -35.50 0.65 15.86
N ASN A 327 -35.84 1.93 16.03
CA ASN A 327 -37.13 2.51 15.66
C ASN A 327 -36.89 3.90 15.04
N PRO A 328 -36.29 3.97 13.84
CA PRO A 328 -35.79 5.21 13.30
C PRO A 328 -36.90 6.16 12.82
N ASP A 329 -36.83 7.43 13.25
CA ASP A 329 -37.61 8.52 12.63
C ASP A 329 -36.97 8.91 11.28
N ARG A 330 -37.44 8.30 10.20
CA ARG A 330 -36.93 8.54 8.85
C ARG A 330 -36.99 10.02 8.47
N ALA A 331 -38.04 10.75 8.84
CA ALA A 331 -38.18 12.15 8.50
C ALA A 331 -37.09 13.01 9.15
N LYS A 332 -36.83 12.75 10.45
CA LYS A 332 -35.76 13.39 11.22
C LYS A 332 -34.39 13.07 10.64
N ILE A 333 -34.12 11.80 10.29
CA ILE A 333 -32.85 11.37 9.66
C ILE A 333 -32.62 12.12 8.35
N VAL A 334 -33.60 12.13 7.45
CA VAL A 334 -33.51 12.82 6.16
C VAL A 334 -33.27 14.32 6.35
N GLN A 335 -33.88 14.95 7.34
CA GLN A 335 -33.66 16.35 7.67
C GLN A 335 -32.20 16.60 8.10
N ILE A 336 -31.65 15.75 8.97
CA ILE A 336 -30.26 15.85 9.43
C ILE A 336 -29.28 15.67 8.27
N LEU A 337 -29.46 14.62 7.46
CA LEU A 337 -28.59 14.34 6.32
C LEU A 337 -28.58 15.48 5.30
N LYS A 338 -29.75 16.03 4.95
CA LYS A 338 -29.84 17.18 4.05
C LYS A 338 -29.20 18.45 4.61
N ALA A 339 -29.33 18.69 5.92
CA ALA A 339 -28.69 19.82 6.59
C ALA A 339 -27.14 19.73 6.55
N ASN A 340 -26.61 18.51 6.45
CA ASN A 340 -25.18 18.21 6.30
C ASN A 340 -24.73 17.98 4.84
N ASN A 341 -25.54 18.39 3.85
CA ASN A 341 -25.26 18.26 2.41
C ASN A 341 -25.08 16.81 1.94
N VAL A 342 -25.71 15.84 2.60
CA VAL A 342 -25.73 14.45 2.16
C VAL A 342 -26.93 14.24 1.25
N GLU A 343 -26.68 13.73 0.04
CA GLU A 343 -27.74 13.39 -0.91
C GLU A 343 -28.53 12.17 -0.40
N VAL A 344 -29.87 12.29 -0.44
CA VAL A 344 -30.78 11.22 -0.03
C VAL A 344 -31.71 10.87 -1.18
N LYS A 345 -31.63 9.61 -1.65
CA LYS A 345 -32.54 9.09 -2.68
C LYS A 345 -33.87 8.71 -2.05
N SER A 346 -34.98 8.88 -2.80
CA SER A 346 -36.35 8.65 -2.30
C SER A 346 -36.63 7.20 -1.85
N ASN A 347 -35.99 6.23 -2.50
CA ASN A 347 -36.11 4.79 -2.24
C ASN A 347 -35.00 4.20 -1.37
N GLN A 348 -34.14 5.02 -0.77
CA GLN A 348 -33.02 4.54 0.04
C GLN A 348 -33.54 3.86 1.33
N ALA A 349 -33.01 2.68 1.66
CA ALA A 349 -33.37 1.93 2.86
C ALA A 349 -32.96 2.69 4.13
N ASP A 350 -33.70 2.46 5.23
CA ASP A 350 -33.42 3.11 6.53
C ASP A 350 -32.04 2.74 7.05
N SER A 351 -31.57 1.51 6.85
CA SER A 351 -30.22 1.07 7.18
C SER A 351 -29.14 1.95 6.52
N ARG A 352 -29.26 2.24 5.24
CA ARG A 352 -28.35 3.13 4.50
C ARG A 352 -28.41 4.58 5.00
N LEU A 353 -29.58 5.03 5.46
CA LEU A 353 -29.73 6.38 6.05
C LEU A 353 -29.04 6.46 7.42
N ILE A 354 -29.17 5.43 8.24
CA ILE A 354 -28.51 5.31 9.54
C ILE A 354 -26.98 5.25 9.36
N ASP A 355 -26.49 4.47 8.41
CA ASP A 355 -25.07 4.40 8.06
C ASP A 355 -24.53 5.79 7.61
N ASN A 356 -25.33 6.57 6.90
CA ASN A 356 -24.93 7.94 6.55
C ASN A 356 -24.84 8.88 7.78
N LEU A 357 -25.66 8.68 8.81
CA LEU A 357 -25.49 9.41 10.08
C LEU A 357 -24.17 9.04 10.77
N TRP A 358 -23.84 7.75 10.81
CA TRP A 358 -22.57 7.30 11.33
C TRP A 358 -21.37 7.91 10.57
N LYS A 359 -21.42 7.99 9.25
CA LYS A 359 -20.38 8.64 8.43
C LYS A 359 -20.16 10.12 8.78
N LEU A 360 -21.19 10.84 9.27
CA LEU A 360 -21.02 12.21 9.77
C LEU A 360 -20.25 12.23 11.10
N ILE A 361 -20.65 11.39 12.07
CA ILE A 361 -19.99 11.31 13.39
C ILE A 361 -18.52 10.88 13.23
N ARG A 362 -18.29 9.86 12.40
CA ARG A 362 -16.98 9.28 12.19
C ARG A 362 -15.92 10.32 11.81
N LYS A 363 -16.28 11.23 10.88
CA LYS A 363 -15.37 12.27 10.38
C LYS A 363 -14.86 13.23 11.44
N GLU A 364 -15.59 13.35 12.57
CA GLU A 364 -15.24 14.23 13.70
C GLU A 364 -14.58 13.46 14.84
N SER A 365 -14.42 12.14 14.69
CA SER A 365 -13.95 11.23 15.73
C SER A 365 -12.45 10.94 15.58
N GLY A 366 -11.62 11.40 16.51
CA GLY A 366 -10.16 11.13 16.47
C GLY A 366 -9.82 9.66 16.73
N GLY A 367 -10.43 9.03 17.72
CA GLY A 367 -10.07 7.68 18.17
C GLY A 367 -8.71 7.63 18.90
N PRO A 368 -8.11 6.44 19.10
CA PRO A 368 -8.64 5.14 18.70
C PRO A 368 -9.79 4.66 19.61
N PHE A 369 -10.78 4.00 19.03
CA PHE A 369 -11.82 3.27 19.77
C PHE A 369 -12.41 2.14 18.91
N TRP A 370 -13.10 1.19 19.58
CA TRP A 370 -13.88 0.15 18.95
C TRP A 370 -15.34 0.59 18.82
N LEU A 371 -15.88 0.64 17.61
CA LEU A 371 -17.32 0.69 17.38
C LEU A 371 -17.85 -0.74 17.40
N ILE A 372 -18.86 -1.01 18.23
CA ILE A 372 -19.40 -2.34 18.43
C ILE A 372 -20.92 -2.39 18.35
N GLU A 373 -21.47 -3.61 18.22
CA GLU A 373 -22.90 -3.87 18.27
C GLU A 373 -23.68 -3.11 17.19
N GLU A 374 -23.28 -3.26 15.93
CA GLU A 374 -24.04 -2.72 14.81
C GLU A 374 -25.39 -3.39 14.63
N PRO A 375 -26.42 -2.68 14.13
CA PRO A 375 -27.71 -3.26 13.80
C PRO A 375 -27.59 -4.46 12.84
N LEU A 376 -28.40 -5.48 13.06
CA LEU A 376 -28.42 -6.71 12.26
C LEU A 376 -28.54 -6.44 10.75
N SER A 377 -29.34 -5.45 10.37
CA SER A 377 -29.58 -5.07 8.97
C SER A 377 -28.35 -4.57 8.21
N LEU A 378 -27.24 -4.28 8.92
CA LEU A 378 -25.97 -3.82 8.35
C LEU A 378 -24.91 -4.93 8.26
N SER A 379 -25.21 -6.16 8.70
CA SER A 379 -24.19 -7.17 8.97
C SER A 379 -24.60 -8.59 8.55
N PRO A 380 -24.67 -8.90 7.23
CA PRO A 380 -25.22 -10.17 6.74
C PRO A 380 -24.39 -11.41 7.09
N LEU A 381 -23.12 -11.29 7.44
CA LEU A 381 -22.19 -12.40 7.73
C LEU A 381 -21.82 -12.51 9.21
N ALA A 382 -22.26 -11.55 10.04
CA ALA A 382 -21.95 -11.51 11.46
C ALA A 382 -22.99 -12.24 12.31
N LYS A 383 -22.54 -12.86 13.39
CA LYS A 383 -23.42 -13.56 14.34
C LYS A 383 -24.27 -12.57 15.12
N ILE A 384 -25.55 -12.94 15.36
CA ILE A 384 -26.45 -12.16 16.22
C ILE A 384 -25.94 -12.24 17.66
N SER A 385 -25.96 -11.11 18.37
CA SER A 385 -25.60 -11.08 19.78
C SER A 385 -26.64 -11.85 20.61
N PRO A 386 -26.20 -12.77 21.47
CA PRO A 386 -27.12 -13.48 22.36
C PRO A 386 -27.76 -12.58 23.44
N GLU A 387 -27.11 -11.42 23.71
CA GLU A 387 -27.59 -10.46 24.71
C GLU A 387 -28.66 -9.52 24.13
N ASN A 388 -28.58 -9.23 22.82
CA ASN A 388 -29.53 -8.36 22.13
C ASN A 388 -29.71 -8.80 20.67
N PRO A 389 -30.87 -9.42 20.33
CA PRO A 389 -31.11 -9.97 18.98
C PRO A 389 -31.23 -8.91 17.87
N LEU A 390 -31.22 -7.60 18.18
CA LEU A 390 -31.31 -6.51 17.22
C LEU A 390 -29.92 -6.08 16.72
N VAL A 391 -28.83 -6.59 17.34
CA VAL A 391 -27.45 -6.24 16.99
C VAL A 391 -26.62 -7.48 16.73
N THR A 392 -25.50 -7.28 16.07
CA THR A 392 -24.52 -8.32 15.79
C THR A 392 -23.26 -8.16 16.63
N GLU A 393 -22.52 -9.24 16.82
CA GLU A 393 -21.19 -9.27 17.44
C GLU A 393 -20.12 -8.78 16.43
N ARG A 394 -20.28 -7.54 15.96
CA ARG A 394 -19.42 -6.88 14.97
C ARG A 394 -18.64 -5.75 15.63
N PHE A 395 -17.43 -5.50 15.14
CA PHE A 395 -16.55 -4.42 15.60
C PHE A 395 -15.79 -3.76 14.48
N HIS A 396 -15.56 -2.44 14.63
CA HIS A 396 -14.71 -1.63 13.76
C HIS A 396 -13.72 -0.82 14.59
N PRO A 397 -12.43 -0.87 14.31
CA PRO A 397 -11.47 0.09 14.88
C PRO A 397 -11.60 1.42 14.15
N VAL A 398 -11.82 2.49 14.89
CA VAL A 398 -11.94 3.85 14.37
C VAL A 398 -10.75 4.67 14.81
N ILE A 399 -10.00 5.19 13.83
CA ILE A 399 -8.80 6.01 14.06
C ILE A 399 -8.81 7.18 13.05
N ALA A 400 -8.62 8.40 13.53
CA ALA A 400 -8.56 9.62 12.73
C ALA A 400 -9.73 9.74 11.72
N GLY A 401 -10.96 9.53 12.19
CA GLY A 401 -12.17 9.63 11.37
C GLY A 401 -12.37 8.50 10.37
N THR A 402 -11.58 7.42 10.46
CA THR A 402 -11.57 6.33 9.48
C THR A 402 -11.75 4.97 10.16
N GLU A 403 -12.60 4.12 9.58
CA GLU A 403 -12.67 2.71 9.93
C GLU A 403 -11.45 1.99 9.37
N MET A 404 -10.66 1.40 10.26
CA MET A 404 -9.36 0.80 9.94
C MET A 404 -9.44 -0.69 9.63
N GLY A 405 -10.62 -1.27 9.74
CA GLY A 405 -10.91 -2.68 9.51
C GLY A 405 -12.33 -3.03 9.94
N ASN A 406 -12.65 -4.28 9.79
CA ASN A 406 -13.94 -4.85 10.12
C ASN A 406 -13.75 -6.28 10.62
N GLY A 407 -14.44 -6.64 11.70
CA GLY A 407 -14.43 -8.00 12.22
C GLY A 407 -15.71 -8.33 12.98
N TYR A 408 -15.93 -9.61 13.19
CA TYR A 408 -17.09 -10.09 13.91
C TYR A 408 -16.91 -11.54 14.37
N SER A 409 -17.76 -11.98 15.34
CA SER A 409 -18.02 -13.40 15.50
C SER A 409 -18.74 -13.91 14.26
N GLU A 410 -18.25 -14.99 13.68
CA GLU A 410 -18.72 -15.52 12.41
C GLU A 410 -20.10 -16.18 12.53
N LEU A 411 -20.98 -15.89 11.59
CA LEU A 411 -22.21 -16.64 11.43
C LEU A 411 -21.86 -18.04 10.91
N ASN A 412 -22.20 -19.06 11.71
CA ASN A 412 -21.93 -20.47 11.40
C ASN A 412 -23.19 -21.34 11.38
N ASP A 413 -24.38 -20.73 11.38
CA ASP A 413 -25.67 -21.41 11.19
C ASP A 413 -26.02 -21.39 9.68
N PRO A 414 -26.05 -22.56 9.01
CA PRO A 414 -26.33 -22.63 7.57
C PRO A 414 -27.72 -22.13 7.20
N ILE A 415 -28.70 -22.29 8.09
CA ILE A 415 -30.08 -21.89 7.80
C ILE A 415 -30.24 -20.37 7.88
N ASP A 416 -29.68 -19.75 8.92
CA ASP A 416 -29.64 -18.28 9.03
C ASP A 416 -28.81 -17.65 7.89
N GLN A 417 -27.66 -18.26 7.56
CA GLN A 417 -26.81 -17.76 6.46
C GLN A 417 -27.52 -17.82 5.10
N LEU A 418 -28.22 -18.92 4.80
CA LEU A 418 -28.99 -19.04 3.57
C LEU A 418 -30.07 -17.96 3.48
N ALA A 419 -30.84 -17.76 4.53
CA ALA A 419 -31.88 -16.73 4.55
C ALA A 419 -31.32 -15.33 4.28
N ARG A 420 -30.16 -14.99 4.87
CA ARG A 420 -29.50 -13.69 4.63
C ARG A 420 -28.93 -13.56 3.22
N PHE A 421 -28.40 -14.63 2.64
CA PHE A 421 -27.94 -14.61 1.25
C PHE A 421 -29.12 -14.46 0.27
N GLU A 422 -30.27 -15.07 0.53
CA GLU A 422 -31.49 -14.86 -0.26
C GLU A 422 -31.96 -13.40 -0.22
N GLU A 423 -31.90 -12.75 0.96
CA GLU A 423 -32.18 -11.32 1.08
C GLU A 423 -31.20 -10.46 0.28
N GLN A 424 -29.90 -10.74 0.32
CA GLN A 424 -28.88 -10.05 -0.45
C GLN A 424 -29.09 -10.25 -1.95
N GLN A 425 -29.40 -11.46 -2.39
CA GLN A 425 -29.68 -11.75 -3.80
C GLN A 425 -30.93 -10.98 -4.28
N ALA A 426 -31.95 -10.90 -3.47
CA ALA A 426 -33.16 -10.11 -3.81
C ALA A 426 -32.86 -8.60 -3.94
N MET A 427 -31.96 -8.05 -3.12
CA MET A 427 -31.46 -6.67 -3.28
C MET A 427 -30.73 -6.51 -4.60
N ARG A 428 -29.85 -7.46 -4.95
CA ARG A 428 -29.10 -7.47 -6.20
C ARG A 428 -30.02 -7.54 -7.42
N ASP A 429 -31.02 -8.41 -7.39
CA ASP A 429 -32.02 -8.55 -8.46
C ASP A 429 -32.87 -7.28 -8.62
N SER A 430 -32.99 -6.47 -7.57
CA SER A 430 -33.66 -5.17 -7.60
C SER A 430 -32.76 -4.00 -8.09
N GLY A 431 -31.48 -4.28 -8.43
CA GLY A 431 -30.55 -3.32 -9.01
C GLY A 431 -29.50 -2.76 -8.05
N ASP A 432 -29.24 -3.41 -6.92
CA ASP A 432 -28.13 -3.10 -6.03
C ASP A 432 -26.92 -3.99 -6.41
N ASP A 433 -26.08 -3.51 -7.33
CA ASP A 433 -24.90 -4.25 -7.85
C ASP A 433 -23.81 -4.50 -6.78
N GLU A 434 -23.86 -3.82 -5.63
CA GLU A 434 -22.95 -3.99 -4.52
C GLU A 434 -23.40 -5.11 -3.55
N ALA A 435 -24.68 -5.52 -3.58
CA ALA A 435 -25.19 -6.58 -2.73
C ALA A 435 -24.53 -7.93 -3.08
N GLN A 436 -24.34 -8.78 -2.05
CA GLN A 436 -23.65 -10.06 -2.19
C GLN A 436 -24.44 -11.05 -3.05
N MET A 437 -23.72 -11.90 -3.77
CA MET A 437 -24.29 -13.01 -4.53
C MET A 437 -24.62 -14.17 -3.60
N LEU A 438 -25.66 -14.96 -3.95
CA LEU A 438 -25.98 -16.22 -3.30
C LEU A 438 -24.87 -17.26 -3.59
N ASP A 439 -24.12 -17.66 -2.57
CA ASP A 439 -23.08 -18.70 -2.66
C ASP A 439 -23.56 -19.99 -1.99
N MET A 440 -24.15 -20.88 -2.79
CA MET A 440 -24.66 -22.18 -2.30
C MET A 440 -23.54 -23.13 -1.89
N ASP A 441 -22.35 -23.07 -2.48
CA ASP A 441 -21.19 -23.88 -2.09
C ASP A 441 -20.70 -23.50 -0.69
N PHE A 442 -20.82 -22.21 -0.34
CA PHE A 442 -20.50 -21.76 1.01
C PHE A 442 -21.54 -22.24 2.03
N VAL A 443 -22.83 -22.20 1.67
CA VAL A 443 -23.90 -22.74 2.54
C VAL A 443 -23.70 -24.24 2.75
N GLU A 444 -23.43 -25.01 1.69
CA GLU A 444 -23.12 -26.45 1.80
C GLU A 444 -21.93 -26.72 2.73
N MET A 445 -20.86 -25.91 2.64
CA MET A 445 -19.73 -26.02 3.57
C MET A 445 -20.16 -25.80 5.03
N LEU A 446 -21.06 -24.84 5.31
CA LEU A 446 -21.60 -24.64 6.65
C LEU A 446 -22.43 -25.83 7.13
N GLU A 447 -23.13 -26.54 6.25
CA GLU A 447 -23.86 -27.77 6.58
C GLU A 447 -22.93 -28.92 6.99
N TYR A 448 -21.67 -28.95 6.46
CA TYR A 448 -20.63 -29.87 6.97
C TYR A 448 -20.07 -29.43 8.31
N GLY A 449 -20.27 -28.19 8.71
CA GLY A 449 -19.89 -27.62 9.99
C GLY A 449 -18.68 -26.70 9.92
N MET A 450 -18.83 -25.50 10.42
CA MET A 450 -17.75 -24.56 10.71
C MET A 450 -17.75 -24.25 12.22
N PRO A 451 -16.60 -24.33 12.93
CA PRO A 451 -16.54 -24.02 14.35
C PRO A 451 -16.94 -22.57 14.61
N PRO A 452 -17.35 -22.22 15.87
CA PRO A 452 -17.38 -20.83 16.26
C PRO A 452 -16.04 -20.17 15.96
N ALA A 453 -16.06 -18.96 15.41
CA ALA A 453 -14.84 -18.30 14.99
C ALA A 453 -14.97 -16.78 15.03
N CYS A 454 -13.86 -16.09 15.13
CA CYS A 454 -13.76 -14.66 14.89
C CYS A 454 -12.92 -14.40 13.64
N GLY A 455 -13.44 -13.55 12.75
CA GLY A 455 -12.72 -13.03 11.61
C GLY A 455 -12.53 -11.52 11.69
N TRP A 456 -11.51 -11.03 11.03
CA TRP A 456 -11.33 -9.61 10.79
C TRP A 456 -10.52 -9.37 9.52
N GLY A 457 -10.82 -8.24 8.90
CA GLY A 457 -10.13 -7.80 7.71
C GLY A 457 -9.74 -6.33 7.79
N ASN A 458 -8.60 -6.02 7.20
CA ASN A 458 -8.17 -4.65 6.96
C ASN A 458 -7.53 -4.52 5.58
N SER A 459 -7.07 -3.34 5.25
CA SER A 459 -6.36 -3.09 4.00
C SER A 459 -5.15 -2.20 4.23
N GLU A 460 -4.38 -1.99 3.19
CA GLU A 460 -3.28 -1.03 3.21
C GLU A 460 -3.72 0.43 3.48
N ARG A 461 -5.03 0.69 3.62
CA ARG A 461 -5.55 1.96 4.15
C ARG A 461 -4.97 2.27 5.54
N ASN A 462 -4.71 1.25 6.36
CA ASN A 462 -4.05 1.38 7.65
C ASN A 462 -2.65 1.98 7.51
N PHE A 463 -1.89 1.54 6.51
CA PHE A 463 -0.60 2.13 6.17
C PHE A 463 -0.75 3.57 5.67
N TRP A 464 -1.69 3.84 4.73
CA TRP A 464 -1.85 5.18 4.15
C TRP A 464 -2.19 6.21 5.22
N LEU A 465 -3.12 5.85 6.11
CA LEU A 465 -3.58 6.73 7.17
C LEU A 465 -2.44 7.09 8.12
N LEU A 466 -1.74 6.11 8.67
CA LEU A 466 -0.65 6.35 9.62
C LEU A 466 0.59 6.97 8.95
N GLU A 467 0.80 6.76 7.67
CA GLU A 467 1.82 7.45 6.88
C GLU A 467 1.42 8.90 6.54
N GLY A 468 0.15 9.27 6.72
CA GLY A 468 -0.37 10.61 6.44
C GLY A 468 -0.45 10.94 4.94
N VAL A 469 -0.72 9.95 4.08
CA VAL A 469 -0.76 10.11 2.61
C VAL A 469 -2.02 9.49 2.01
N SER A 470 -2.31 9.86 0.76
CA SER A 470 -3.39 9.20 0.01
C SER A 470 -2.98 7.80 -0.48
N GLY A 471 -3.96 6.95 -0.78
CA GLY A 471 -3.72 5.62 -1.34
C GLY A 471 -2.88 5.66 -2.62
N ARG A 472 -3.15 6.61 -3.52
CA ARG A 472 -2.37 6.80 -4.76
C ARG A 472 -0.91 7.20 -4.50
N GLU A 473 -0.62 7.87 -3.39
CA GLU A 473 0.74 8.20 -3.00
C GLU A 473 1.49 7.02 -2.37
N ALA A 474 0.77 6.12 -1.72
CA ALA A 474 1.34 4.98 -1.02
C ALA A 474 1.74 3.83 -1.95
N VAL A 475 1.11 3.70 -3.13
CA VAL A 475 1.39 2.61 -4.07
C VAL A 475 2.50 3.00 -5.07
N PRO A 476 3.27 2.00 -5.57
CA PRO A 476 4.39 2.29 -6.49
C PRO A 476 3.93 2.85 -7.84
N PHE A 477 2.84 2.34 -8.42
CA PHE A 477 2.31 2.74 -9.71
C PHE A 477 0.79 2.83 -9.66
N PRO A 478 0.22 3.97 -9.20
CA PRO A 478 -1.23 4.12 -9.11
C PRO A 478 -1.88 4.08 -10.49
N ILE A 479 -3.07 3.48 -10.56
CA ILE A 479 -3.87 3.48 -11.78
C ILE A 479 -4.33 4.92 -12.06
N ILE A 480 -4.06 5.39 -13.27
CA ILE A 480 -4.44 6.72 -13.76
C ILE A 480 -4.90 6.64 -15.21
N LYS A 481 -5.82 7.51 -15.57
CA LYS A 481 -6.30 7.61 -16.97
C LYS A 481 -5.12 7.91 -17.90
N ARG A 482 -4.99 7.13 -18.99
CA ARG A 482 -3.99 7.41 -20.03
C ARG A 482 -4.22 8.78 -20.63
N LYS A 483 -3.16 9.53 -20.93
CA LYS A 483 -3.28 10.67 -21.82
C LYS A 483 -3.56 10.13 -23.21
N THR A 484 -4.68 10.52 -23.79
CA THR A 484 -4.88 10.37 -25.24
C THR A 484 -3.99 11.42 -25.89
N ASP A 485 -2.96 10.99 -26.63
CA ASP A 485 -2.25 11.89 -27.51
C ASP A 485 -3.28 12.44 -28.51
N ASN A 486 -3.61 13.73 -28.38
CA ASN A 486 -4.32 14.47 -29.43
C ASN A 486 -3.29 14.93 -30.45
#